data_9482c55fa384e68ee20d5b062a0832a0
#
_entry.id   9482c55fa384e68ee20d5b062a0832a0
#
_cell.length_a   1.000
_cell.length_b   1.000
_cell.length_c   1.000
_cell.angle_alpha   90.00
_cell.angle_beta   90.00
_cell.angle_gamma   90.00
#
_symmetry.space_group_name_H-M   'P 1'
#
loop_
_entity.id
_entity.type
_entity.pdbx_description
1 polymer ?
#
loop_
_entity_poly.entity_id
_entity_poly.type
_entity_poly.pdbx_seq_one_letter_code
_entity_poly.pdbx_strand_id
1 'polypeptide(L)'
;EETANLAKNDSLTEVLLYTKANYYYTFNQNTQGDACFRKLINQYKEKKDYAKVSDCYKNLIGIARKANNAPLMERTYESYIVWTDSVKALTAQDELNVLKRKYDESQLTIQEKDDTLSAKQYIIIGLCVLVVILVAGLAILAAILLKFIAGNRKLKKSVKIANEHNELKTKFIQNISSQMEPTLNTLATSANELLQKAPQEASQMQSQVAALKKFSDDIQELSSLENSLTELYELGEINVGTFCENVMDKVKEHIKIDVTPSVNAPKLQVKTNKEQLERILLYLLRNAAFYTEQGRISLEFKKRGAHTHQFIVTDTGIGIPAEQQENIFKPFTEVKDLTTGDGLGLPICSLIAAKMNGSLTLDIGYTKGTRFILELHV
;
A
#
# COMPACT_ATOMS: atom_id res chain seq x y z
N GLU A 1 -15.12 11.20 -2.31
CA GLU A 1 -15.70 12.21 -3.24
C GLU A 1 -16.24 13.41 -2.45
N GLU A 2 -17.07 13.24 -1.43
CA GLU A 2 -17.59 14.32 -0.58
C GLU A 2 -16.49 15.15 0.10
N THR A 3 -15.49 14.49 0.68
CA THR A 3 -14.36 15.17 1.34
C THR A 3 -13.46 15.94 0.36
N ALA A 4 -13.30 15.47 -0.89
CA ALA A 4 -12.54 16.17 -1.92
C ALA A 4 -13.29 17.39 -2.45
N ASN A 5 -14.62 17.31 -2.56
CA ASN A 5 -15.48 18.43 -2.95
C ASN A 5 -15.56 19.51 -1.84
N LEU A 6 -15.59 19.10 -0.55
CA LEU A 6 -15.56 20.01 0.59
C LEU A 6 -14.21 20.75 0.75
N ALA A 7 -13.10 20.12 0.35
CA ALA A 7 -11.78 20.73 0.43
C ALA A 7 -11.46 21.69 -0.72
N LYS A 8 -12.32 21.81 -1.75
CA LYS A 8 -12.06 22.54 -3.00
C LYS A 8 -10.68 22.24 -3.61
N ASN A 9 -10.19 21.02 -3.41
CA ASN A 9 -8.88 20.60 -3.91
C ASN A 9 -9.06 19.99 -5.31
N ASP A 10 -9.00 20.87 -6.32
CA ASP A 10 -9.17 20.51 -7.73
C ASP A 10 -8.25 19.37 -8.18
N SER A 11 -7.02 19.37 -7.69
CA SER A 11 -6.04 18.32 -8.03
C SER A 11 -6.45 16.93 -7.51
N LEU A 12 -7.01 16.88 -6.31
CA LEU A 12 -7.47 15.62 -5.73
C LEU A 12 -8.70 15.08 -6.46
N THR A 13 -9.60 15.98 -6.86
CA THR A 13 -10.81 15.64 -7.61
C THR A 13 -10.46 15.13 -9.02
N GLU A 14 -9.48 15.75 -9.67
CA GLU A 14 -8.96 15.33 -10.97
C GLU A 14 -8.39 13.90 -10.91
N VAL A 15 -7.53 13.63 -9.92
CA VAL A 15 -6.93 12.31 -9.69
C VAL A 15 -7.99 11.25 -9.38
N LEU A 16 -8.99 11.62 -8.59
CA LEU A 16 -10.07 10.71 -8.17
C LEU A 16 -11.00 10.36 -9.33
N LEU A 17 -11.40 11.34 -10.12
CA LEU A 17 -12.20 11.14 -11.34
C LEU A 17 -11.47 10.26 -12.34
N TYR A 18 -10.16 10.48 -12.47
CA TYR A 18 -9.33 9.75 -13.39
C TYR A 18 -9.17 8.28 -12.97
N THR A 19 -8.89 8.04 -11.68
CA THR A 19 -8.76 6.68 -11.13
C THR A 19 -10.08 5.92 -11.22
N LYS A 20 -11.19 6.62 -10.96
CA LYS A 20 -12.55 6.07 -11.03
C LYS A 20 -12.93 5.71 -12.47
N ALA A 21 -12.58 6.56 -13.44
CA ALA A 21 -12.78 6.28 -14.86
C ALA A 21 -12.02 5.03 -15.31
N ASN A 22 -10.73 4.94 -14.95
CA ASN A 22 -9.91 3.78 -15.27
C ASN A 22 -10.47 2.48 -14.69
N TYR A 23 -10.95 2.52 -13.46
CA TYR A 23 -11.61 1.39 -12.83
C TYR A 23 -12.80 0.91 -13.66
N TYR A 24 -13.72 1.82 -13.99
CA TYR A 24 -14.92 1.47 -14.75
C TYR A 24 -14.59 0.87 -16.12
N TYR A 25 -13.62 1.42 -16.85
CA TYR A 25 -13.18 0.87 -18.13
C TYR A 25 -12.54 -0.51 -18.03
N THR A 26 -11.78 -0.75 -16.94
CA THR A 26 -11.14 -2.05 -16.68
C THR A 26 -12.18 -3.16 -16.48
N PHE A 27 -13.33 -2.82 -15.87
CA PHE A 27 -14.42 -3.76 -15.61
C PHE A 27 -15.55 -3.66 -16.64
N ASN A 28 -15.28 -3.11 -17.83
CA ASN A 28 -16.23 -3.00 -18.96
C ASN A 28 -17.49 -2.15 -18.63
N GLN A 29 -17.44 -1.32 -17.59
CA GLN A 29 -18.49 -0.38 -17.22
C GLN A 29 -18.31 0.95 -17.96
N ASN A 30 -18.32 0.90 -19.30
CA ASN A 30 -17.93 2.01 -20.16
C ASN A 30 -18.77 3.27 -19.93
N THR A 31 -20.07 3.14 -19.70
CA THR A 31 -20.97 4.31 -19.46
C THR A 31 -20.55 5.11 -18.23
N GLN A 32 -20.16 4.46 -17.14
CA GLN A 32 -19.72 5.11 -15.91
C GLN A 32 -18.32 5.71 -16.09
N GLY A 33 -17.44 5.01 -16.80
CA GLY A 33 -16.14 5.52 -17.20
C GLY A 33 -16.25 6.79 -18.03
N ASP A 34 -17.12 6.78 -19.05
CA ASP A 34 -17.40 7.94 -19.90
C ASP A 34 -17.92 9.13 -19.10
N ALA A 35 -18.80 8.92 -18.13
CA ALA A 35 -19.32 9.98 -17.27
C ALA A 35 -18.20 10.65 -16.46
N CYS A 36 -17.26 9.87 -15.92
CA CYS A 36 -16.12 10.41 -15.19
C CYS A 36 -15.14 11.15 -16.11
N PHE A 37 -14.86 10.59 -17.29
CA PHE A 37 -13.97 11.25 -18.28
C PHE A 37 -14.56 12.54 -18.84
N ARG A 38 -15.87 12.58 -19.12
CA ARG A 38 -16.55 13.81 -19.57
C ARG A 38 -16.46 14.91 -18.52
N LYS A 39 -16.66 14.59 -17.24
CA LYS A 39 -16.48 15.55 -16.16
C LYS A 39 -15.06 16.10 -16.13
N LEU A 40 -14.06 15.23 -16.23
CA LEU A 40 -12.65 15.61 -16.24
C LEU A 40 -12.30 16.50 -17.45
N ILE A 41 -12.72 16.10 -18.65
CA ILE A 41 -12.52 16.87 -19.89
C ILE A 41 -13.20 18.23 -19.79
N ASN A 42 -14.43 18.31 -19.26
CA ASN A 42 -15.12 19.59 -19.11
C ASN A 42 -14.41 20.51 -18.13
N GLN A 43 -13.92 19.97 -16.98
CA GLN A 43 -13.12 20.76 -16.04
C GLN A 43 -11.84 21.33 -16.67
N TYR A 44 -11.13 20.54 -17.49
CA TYR A 44 -9.94 21.03 -18.20
C TYR A 44 -10.28 22.02 -19.31
N LYS A 45 -11.44 21.85 -20.00
CA LYS A 45 -11.94 22.83 -20.98
C LYS A 45 -12.27 24.16 -20.33
N GLU A 46 -12.95 24.16 -19.19
CA GLU A 46 -13.27 25.35 -18.41
C GLU A 46 -12.01 26.08 -17.95
N LYS A 47 -10.96 25.35 -17.56
CA LYS A 47 -9.65 25.90 -17.20
C LYS A 47 -8.78 26.30 -18.39
N LYS A 48 -9.27 26.11 -19.63
CA LYS A 48 -8.53 26.31 -20.89
C LYS A 48 -7.23 25.52 -20.99
N ASP A 49 -7.14 24.41 -20.24
CA ASP A 49 -5.98 23.49 -20.25
C ASP A 49 -6.17 22.45 -21.36
N TYR A 50 -5.99 22.88 -22.59
CA TYR A 50 -6.21 22.06 -23.79
C TYR A 50 -5.21 20.91 -23.91
N ALA A 51 -4.02 21.06 -23.31
CA ALA A 51 -3.02 20.00 -23.26
C ALA A 51 -3.53 18.79 -22.46
N LYS A 52 -4.05 19.02 -21.26
CA LYS A 52 -4.61 17.96 -20.42
C LYS A 52 -5.84 17.30 -21.05
N VAL A 53 -6.64 18.01 -21.80
CA VAL A 53 -7.74 17.39 -22.57
C VAL A 53 -7.20 16.40 -23.59
N SER A 54 -6.17 16.78 -24.33
CA SER A 54 -5.51 15.88 -25.30
C SER A 54 -4.91 14.65 -24.62
N ASP A 55 -4.33 14.86 -23.45
CA ASP A 55 -3.75 13.80 -22.64
C ASP A 55 -4.80 12.82 -22.11
N CYS A 56 -5.98 13.32 -21.72
CA CYS A 56 -7.10 12.46 -21.36
C CYS A 56 -7.47 11.50 -22.49
N TYR A 57 -7.64 12.01 -23.71
CA TYR A 57 -7.96 11.17 -24.87
C TYR A 57 -6.87 10.14 -25.17
N LYS A 58 -5.59 10.53 -25.18
CA LYS A 58 -4.45 9.62 -25.43
C LYS A 58 -4.40 8.48 -24.40
N ASN A 59 -4.67 8.81 -23.17
CA ASN A 59 -4.65 7.85 -22.09
C ASN A 59 -5.83 6.89 -22.13
N LEU A 60 -7.03 7.38 -22.49
CA LEU A 60 -8.20 6.53 -22.69
C LEU A 60 -7.96 5.54 -23.82
N ILE A 61 -7.30 5.98 -24.91
CA ILE A 61 -6.85 5.09 -26.00
C ILE A 61 -5.90 4.01 -25.45
N GLY A 62 -4.95 4.40 -24.61
CA GLY A 62 -4.01 3.45 -23.96
C GLY A 62 -4.71 2.42 -23.08
N ILE A 63 -5.73 2.82 -22.34
CA ILE A 63 -6.56 1.93 -21.50
C ILE A 63 -7.39 0.99 -22.36
N ALA A 64 -8.08 1.53 -23.37
CA ALA A 64 -8.88 0.75 -24.29
C ALA A 64 -8.04 -0.32 -25.01
N ARG A 65 -6.81 0.02 -25.39
CA ARG A 65 -5.84 -0.90 -26.00
C ARG A 65 -5.43 -2.00 -25.02
N LYS A 66 -5.12 -1.67 -23.76
CA LYS A 66 -4.74 -2.65 -22.73
C LYS A 66 -5.89 -3.58 -22.36
N ALA A 67 -7.12 -3.06 -22.33
CA ALA A 67 -8.33 -3.83 -22.07
C ALA A 67 -8.82 -4.62 -23.30
N ASN A 68 -8.14 -4.55 -24.44
CA ASN A 68 -8.55 -5.13 -25.73
C ASN A 68 -9.99 -4.72 -26.12
N ASN A 69 -10.40 -3.50 -25.78
CA ASN A 69 -11.74 -2.95 -26.02
C ASN A 69 -11.74 -2.11 -27.32
N ALA A 70 -11.88 -2.80 -28.45
CA ALA A 70 -11.85 -2.19 -29.78
C ALA A 70 -12.92 -1.09 -29.97
N PRO A 71 -14.20 -1.27 -29.57
CA PRO A 71 -15.21 -0.21 -29.71
C PRO A 71 -14.91 1.05 -28.91
N LEU A 72 -14.36 0.92 -27.69
CA LEU A 72 -13.95 2.05 -26.89
C LEU A 72 -12.77 2.78 -27.53
N MET A 73 -11.82 2.02 -28.06
CA MET A 73 -10.63 2.56 -28.73
C MET A 73 -11.01 3.38 -29.97
N GLU A 74 -11.86 2.83 -30.84
CA GLU A 74 -12.35 3.47 -32.07
C GLU A 74 -13.06 4.80 -31.74
N ARG A 75 -14.08 4.77 -30.88
CA ARG A 75 -14.85 5.95 -30.47
C ARG A 75 -13.98 7.02 -29.82
N THR A 76 -13.01 6.60 -29.01
CA THR A 76 -12.10 7.55 -28.35
C THR A 76 -11.13 8.17 -29.33
N TYR A 77 -10.68 7.38 -30.32
CA TYR A 77 -9.79 7.88 -31.38
C TYR A 77 -10.50 8.90 -32.25
N GLU A 78 -11.74 8.62 -32.66
CA GLU A 78 -12.57 9.59 -33.38
C GLU A 78 -12.77 10.89 -32.59
N SER A 79 -13.13 10.76 -31.32
CA SER A 79 -13.29 11.92 -30.43
C SER A 79 -12.00 12.72 -30.25
N TYR A 80 -10.85 12.04 -30.21
CA TYR A 80 -9.54 12.69 -30.12
C TYR A 80 -9.16 13.42 -31.41
N ILE A 81 -9.46 12.85 -32.58
CA ILE A 81 -9.25 13.48 -33.88
C ILE A 81 -10.09 14.75 -33.97
N VAL A 82 -11.39 14.66 -33.71
CA VAL A 82 -12.32 15.80 -33.72
C VAL A 82 -11.83 16.90 -32.74
N TRP A 83 -11.35 16.51 -31.55
CA TRP A 83 -10.77 17.42 -30.59
C TRP A 83 -9.49 18.08 -31.11
N THR A 84 -8.56 17.31 -31.66
CA THR A 84 -7.28 17.79 -32.19
C THR A 84 -7.50 18.74 -33.34
N ASP A 85 -8.43 18.43 -34.24
CA ASP A 85 -8.76 19.30 -35.38
C ASP A 85 -9.48 20.57 -34.90
N SER A 86 -10.32 20.47 -33.87
CA SER A 86 -10.95 21.63 -33.25
C SER A 86 -9.91 22.57 -32.61
N VAL A 87 -8.92 22.02 -31.91
CA VAL A 87 -7.82 22.82 -31.30
C VAL A 87 -6.92 23.41 -32.37
N LYS A 88 -6.59 22.65 -33.42
CA LYS A 88 -5.85 23.17 -34.57
C LYS A 88 -6.62 24.27 -35.31
N ALA A 89 -7.93 24.11 -35.47
CA ALA A 89 -8.77 25.12 -36.11
C ALA A 89 -8.85 26.40 -35.27
N LEU A 90 -8.98 26.31 -33.92
CA LEU A 90 -9.01 27.46 -33.02
C LEU A 90 -7.66 28.20 -33.01
N THR A 91 -6.54 27.46 -32.90
CA THR A 91 -5.20 28.05 -32.94
C THR A 91 -4.91 28.64 -34.32
N ALA A 92 -5.28 27.95 -35.40
CA ALA A 92 -5.14 28.46 -36.76
C ALA A 92 -6.02 29.69 -36.99
N GLN A 93 -7.22 29.76 -36.41
CA GLN A 93 -8.12 30.94 -36.51
C GLN A 93 -7.57 32.14 -35.74
N ASP A 94 -7.00 31.91 -34.53
CA ASP A 94 -6.36 32.98 -33.76
C ASP A 94 -5.06 33.44 -34.41
N GLU A 95 -4.26 32.54 -34.97
CA GLU A 95 -3.08 32.90 -35.78
C GLU A 95 -3.48 33.65 -37.05
N LEU A 96 -4.54 33.21 -37.74
CA LEU A 96 -5.06 33.90 -38.92
C LEU A 96 -5.59 35.32 -38.59
N ASN A 97 -6.27 35.48 -37.47
CA ASN A 97 -6.77 36.77 -37.00
C ASN A 97 -5.63 37.72 -36.60
N VAL A 98 -4.60 37.17 -35.91
CA VAL A 98 -3.40 37.92 -35.57
C VAL A 98 -2.60 38.29 -36.83
N LEU A 99 -2.50 37.37 -37.78
CA LEU A 99 -1.83 37.60 -39.05
C LEU A 99 -2.60 38.63 -39.91
N LYS A 100 -3.95 38.54 -39.92
CA LYS A 100 -4.83 39.50 -40.64
C LYS A 100 -4.71 40.92 -40.09
N ARG A 101 -4.73 41.06 -38.76
CA ARG A 101 -4.50 42.35 -38.11
C ARG A 101 -3.12 42.92 -38.42
N LYS A 102 -2.06 42.08 -38.37
CA LYS A 102 -0.70 42.51 -38.72
C LYS A 102 -0.56 42.87 -40.20
N TYR A 103 -1.26 42.16 -41.09
CA TYR A 103 -1.29 42.45 -42.51
C TYR A 103 -2.02 43.80 -42.77
N ASP A 104 -3.18 44.03 -42.13
CA ASP A 104 -3.91 45.28 -42.23
C ASP A 104 -3.10 46.46 -41.66
N GLU A 105 -2.40 46.29 -40.52
CA GLU A 105 -1.47 47.28 -39.97
C GLU A 105 -0.27 47.51 -40.88
N SER A 106 0.26 46.48 -41.54
CA SER A 106 1.37 46.62 -42.48
C SER A 106 0.92 47.31 -43.77
N GLN A 107 -0.30 47.06 -44.27
CA GLN A 107 -0.87 47.74 -45.42
C GLN A 107 -1.08 49.27 -45.14
N LEU A 108 -1.51 49.59 -43.92
CA LEU A 108 -1.64 50.99 -43.50
C LEU A 108 -0.29 51.71 -43.36
N THR A 109 0.76 50.94 -42.96
CA THR A 109 2.11 51.51 -42.80
C THR A 109 2.95 51.46 -44.08
N ILE A 110 2.62 50.61 -45.06
CA ILE A 110 3.26 50.58 -46.39
C ILE A 110 2.97 51.87 -47.19
N GLN A 111 1.84 52.49 -46.91
CA GLN A 111 1.50 53.82 -47.55
C GLN A 111 2.34 54.99 -47.03
N GLU A 112 3.06 54.79 -45.87
CA GLU A 112 3.77 55.95 -45.28
C GLU A 112 5.33 55.88 -45.29
N LYS A 113 6.00 54.76 -45.47
CA LYS A 113 7.49 54.74 -45.49
C LYS A 113 8.11 53.49 -46.11
N ASP A 114 8.87 53.65 -47.19
CA ASP A 114 9.65 52.61 -47.90
C ASP A 114 10.90 52.10 -47.13
N ASP A 115 11.37 52.84 -46.11
CA ASP A 115 12.63 52.53 -45.40
C ASP A 115 12.50 51.62 -44.16
N THR A 116 11.28 51.23 -43.77
CA THR A 116 11.06 50.43 -42.55
C THR A 116 10.69 48.97 -42.83
N LEU A 117 10.62 48.54 -44.07
CA LEU A 117 10.09 47.22 -44.48
C LEU A 117 10.96 46.05 -44.01
N SER A 118 12.29 46.18 -44.12
CA SER A 118 13.22 45.11 -43.79
C SER A 118 13.28 44.79 -42.25
N ALA A 119 13.27 45.83 -41.42
CA ALA A 119 13.28 45.65 -39.97
C ALA A 119 11.98 44.98 -39.44
N LYS A 120 10.82 45.32 -40.04
CA LYS A 120 9.52 44.73 -39.68
C LYS A 120 9.39 43.26 -40.10
N GLN A 121 9.98 42.88 -41.25
CA GLN A 121 10.05 41.48 -41.68
C GLN A 121 10.86 40.61 -40.70
N TYR A 122 11.97 41.10 -40.18
CA TYR A 122 12.78 40.38 -39.20
C TYR A 122 12.03 40.21 -37.87
N ILE A 123 11.25 41.21 -37.45
CA ILE A 123 10.41 41.13 -36.24
C ILE A 123 9.29 40.09 -36.42
N ILE A 124 8.64 40.02 -37.57
CA ILE A 124 7.59 39.03 -37.87
C ILE A 124 8.17 37.62 -37.90
N ILE A 125 9.33 37.42 -38.53
CA ILE A 125 10.05 36.14 -38.56
C ILE A 125 10.48 35.74 -37.14
N GLY A 126 11.00 36.67 -36.34
CA GLY A 126 11.35 36.46 -34.96
C GLY A 126 10.16 36.01 -34.09
N LEU A 127 8.99 36.68 -34.28
CA LEU A 127 7.74 36.34 -33.59
C LEU A 127 7.21 34.95 -33.98
N CYS A 128 7.26 34.62 -35.28
CA CYS A 128 6.89 33.28 -35.76
C CYS A 128 7.80 32.19 -35.18
N VAL A 129 9.11 32.46 -35.12
CA VAL A 129 10.08 31.52 -34.49
C VAL A 129 9.79 31.38 -32.99
N LEU A 130 9.43 32.46 -32.31
CA LEU A 130 9.11 32.46 -30.88
C LEU A 130 7.81 31.68 -30.57
N VAL A 131 6.80 31.81 -31.45
CA VAL A 131 5.56 31.01 -31.37
C VAL A 131 5.82 29.53 -31.61
N VAL A 132 6.66 29.16 -32.58
CA VAL A 132 7.04 27.77 -32.84
C VAL A 132 7.80 27.19 -31.65
N ILE A 133 8.70 27.97 -31.05
CA ILE A 133 9.45 27.54 -29.84
C ILE A 133 8.49 27.36 -28.65
N LEU A 134 7.53 28.25 -28.46
CA LEU A 134 6.51 28.16 -27.42
C LEU A 134 5.62 26.90 -27.57
N VAL A 135 5.19 26.64 -28.80
CA VAL A 135 4.37 25.46 -29.12
C VAL A 135 5.18 24.17 -28.91
N ALA A 136 6.45 24.17 -29.35
CA ALA A 136 7.35 23.02 -29.10
C ALA A 136 7.60 22.82 -27.59
N GLY A 137 7.82 23.88 -26.84
CA GLY A 137 7.99 23.85 -25.38
C GLY A 137 6.74 23.30 -24.65
N LEU A 138 5.56 23.75 -25.07
CA LEU A 138 4.28 23.24 -24.53
C LEU A 138 4.05 21.76 -24.86
N ALA A 139 4.42 21.31 -26.07
CA ALA A 139 4.32 19.91 -26.43
C ALA A 139 5.28 19.01 -25.61
N ILE A 140 6.49 19.50 -25.32
CA ILE A 140 7.44 18.80 -24.46
C ILE A 140 6.95 18.72 -23.02
N LEU A 141 6.39 19.81 -22.48
CA LEU A 141 5.82 19.84 -21.13
C LEU A 141 4.62 18.89 -21.01
N ALA A 142 3.76 18.87 -22.03
CA ALA A 142 2.64 17.94 -22.12
C ALA A 142 3.10 16.46 -22.12
N ALA A 143 4.16 16.15 -22.88
CA ALA A 143 4.72 14.80 -22.93
C ALA A 143 5.33 14.34 -21.58
N ILE A 144 5.96 15.25 -20.83
CA ILE A 144 6.50 14.99 -19.49
C ILE A 144 5.36 14.74 -18.49
N LEU A 145 4.31 15.56 -18.51
CA LEU A 145 3.11 15.40 -17.66
C LEU A 145 2.39 14.07 -17.94
N LEU A 146 2.31 13.67 -19.20
CA LEU A 146 1.76 12.37 -19.60
C LEU A 146 2.49 11.20 -18.96
N LYS A 147 3.84 11.23 -18.99
CA LYS A 147 4.67 10.18 -18.42
C LYS A 147 4.47 10.04 -16.91
N PHE A 148 4.35 11.18 -16.22
CA PHE A 148 4.12 11.24 -14.77
C PHE A 148 2.71 10.74 -14.38
N ILE A 149 1.68 11.18 -15.09
CA ILE A 149 0.30 10.76 -14.85
C ILE A 149 0.10 9.27 -15.15
N ALA A 150 0.67 8.77 -16.26
CA ALA A 150 0.61 7.35 -16.62
C ALA A 150 1.30 6.45 -15.56
N GLY A 151 2.41 6.90 -14.98
CA GLY A 151 3.11 6.20 -13.89
C GLY A 151 2.24 6.10 -12.62
N ASN A 152 1.66 7.20 -12.18
CA ASN A 152 0.80 7.25 -10.99
C ASN A 152 -0.49 6.42 -11.13
N ARG A 153 -0.99 6.27 -12.36
CA ARG A 153 -2.17 5.43 -12.66
C ARG A 153 -1.91 3.95 -12.54
N LYS A 154 -0.77 3.51 -13.09
CA LYS A 154 -0.37 2.09 -13.04
C LYS A 154 -0.25 1.65 -11.58
N LEU A 155 0.32 2.53 -10.73
CA LEU A 155 0.46 2.28 -9.30
C LEU A 155 -0.90 2.22 -8.59
N LYS A 156 -1.80 3.20 -8.81
CA LYS A 156 -3.14 3.21 -8.20
C LYS A 156 -4.02 2.04 -8.64
N LYS A 157 -3.92 1.64 -9.91
CA LYS A 157 -4.62 0.47 -10.41
C LYS A 157 -4.11 -0.82 -9.75
N SER A 158 -2.78 -0.96 -9.61
CA SER A 158 -2.16 -2.11 -8.91
C SER A 158 -2.59 -2.17 -7.44
N VAL A 159 -2.58 -1.05 -6.73
CA VAL A 159 -3.02 -0.96 -5.33
C VAL A 159 -4.50 -1.32 -5.18
N LYS A 160 -5.35 -0.86 -6.12
CA LYS A 160 -6.77 -1.18 -6.07
C LYS A 160 -7.06 -2.66 -6.32
N ILE A 161 -6.42 -3.26 -7.34
CA ILE A 161 -6.53 -4.71 -7.62
C ILE A 161 -6.00 -5.51 -6.42
N ALA A 162 -4.90 -5.09 -5.80
CA ALA A 162 -4.36 -5.73 -4.61
C ALA A 162 -5.34 -5.66 -3.43
N ASN A 163 -5.98 -4.50 -3.20
CA ASN A 163 -6.96 -4.33 -2.14
C ASN A 163 -8.24 -5.16 -2.38
N GLU A 164 -8.75 -5.20 -3.62
CA GLU A 164 -9.91 -6.04 -3.97
C GLU A 164 -9.58 -7.53 -3.80
N HIS A 165 -8.39 -7.94 -4.19
CA HIS A 165 -7.93 -9.32 -4.01
C HIS A 165 -7.80 -9.68 -2.52
N ASN A 166 -7.29 -8.74 -1.70
CA ASN A 166 -7.21 -8.92 -0.25
C ASN A 166 -8.60 -8.98 0.40
N GLU A 167 -9.54 -8.13 -0.03
CA GLU A 167 -10.92 -8.15 0.49
C GLU A 167 -11.63 -9.47 0.15
N LEU A 168 -11.47 -9.97 -1.07
CA LEU A 168 -12.01 -11.28 -1.46
C LEU A 168 -11.36 -12.42 -0.67
N LYS A 169 -10.03 -12.39 -0.48
CA LYS A 169 -9.28 -13.34 0.33
C LYS A 169 -9.80 -13.35 1.77
N THR A 170 -10.06 -12.18 2.35
CA THR A 170 -10.59 -12.03 3.70
C THR A 170 -11.99 -12.62 3.84
N LYS A 171 -12.91 -12.27 2.94
CA LYS A 171 -14.26 -12.82 2.92
C LYS A 171 -14.24 -14.34 2.76
N PHE A 172 -13.36 -14.86 1.90
CA PHE A 172 -13.19 -16.30 1.73
C PHE A 172 -12.71 -16.98 3.01
N ILE A 173 -11.70 -16.41 3.67
CA ILE A 173 -11.15 -16.91 4.92
C ILE A 173 -12.20 -16.84 6.05
N GLN A 174 -12.90 -15.72 6.19
CA GLN A 174 -13.98 -15.58 7.18
C GLN A 174 -15.08 -16.61 6.97
N ASN A 175 -15.49 -16.84 5.73
CA ASN A 175 -16.50 -17.84 5.41
C ASN A 175 -16.02 -19.25 5.73
N ILE A 176 -14.78 -19.61 5.42
CA ILE A 176 -14.23 -20.93 5.76
C ILE A 176 -14.16 -21.09 7.28
N SER A 177 -13.60 -20.12 7.99
CA SER A 177 -13.46 -20.18 9.46
C SER A 177 -14.82 -20.32 10.13
N SER A 178 -15.82 -19.51 9.72
CA SER A 178 -17.17 -19.60 10.27
C SER A 178 -17.89 -20.93 9.98
N GLN A 179 -17.59 -21.59 8.85
CA GLN A 179 -18.13 -22.91 8.53
C GLN A 179 -17.37 -24.03 9.24
N MET A 180 -16.10 -23.85 9.54
CA MET A 180 -15.30 -24.82 10.27
C MET A 180 -15.58 -24.82 11.77
N GLU A 181 -15.89 -23.68 12.37
CA GLU A 181 -16.10 -23.54 13.81
C GLU A 181 -17.16 -24.50 14.39
N PRO A 182 -18.36 -24.67 13.79
CA PRO A 182 -19.34 -25.65 14.28
C PRO A 182 -18.81 -27.09 14.23
N THR A 183 -18.08 -27.43 13.16
CA THR A 183 -17.51 -28.77 12.98
C THR A 183 -16.44 -29.06 14.01
N LEU A 184 -15.54 -28.09 14.28
CA LEU A 184 -14.50 -28.19 15.31
C LEU A 184 -15.10 -28.32 16.71
N ASN A 185 -16.16 -27.56 17.02
CA ASN A 185 -16.88 -27.67 18.30
C ASN A 185 -17.55 -29.05 18.47
N THR A 186 -18.10 -29.62 17.39
CA THR A 186 -18.68 -30.96 17.40
C THR A 186 -17.60 -32.03 17.63
N LEU A 187 -16.44 -31.90 16.96
CA LEU A 187 -15.30 -32.80 17.17
C LEU A 187 -14.73 -32.71 18.58
N ALA A 188 -14.63 -31.48 19.14
CA ALA A 188 -14.20 -31.28 20.53
C ALA A 188 -15.16 -31.94 21.52
N THR A 189 -16.48 -31.84 21.29
CA THR A 189 -17.48 -32.50 22.13
C THR A 189 -17.36 -34.02 22.04
N SER A 190 -17.21 -34.57 20.84
CA SER A 190 -17.02 -36.02 20.63
C SER A 190 -15.71 -36.55 21.25
N ALA A 191 -14.63 -35.76 21.19
CA ALA A 191 -13.35 -36.10 21.85
C ALA A 191 -13.52 -36.12 23.38
N ASN A 192 -14.31 -35.20 23.96
CA ASN A 192 -14.63 -35.18 25.38
C ASN A 192 -15.46 -36.41 25.81
N GLU A 193 -16.41 -36.84 24.99
CA GLU A 193 -17.21 -38.06 25.27
C GLU A 193 -16.36 -39.36 25.22
N LEU A 194 -15.34 -39.38 24.36
CA LEU A 194 -14.41 -40.51 24.26
C LEU A 194 -13.43 -40.60 25.43
N LEU A 195 -13.21 -39.51 26.19
CA LEU A 195 -12.28 -39.51 27.34
C LEU A 195 -12.53 -40.63 28.37
N GLN A 196 -13.79 -41.01 28.53
CA GLN A 196 -14.19 -42.09 29.45
C GLN A 196 -13.92 -43.48 28.88
N LYS A 197 -13.82 -43.65 27.57
CA LYS A 197 -13.70 -44.95 26.89
C LYS A 197 -12.27 -45.24 26.38
N ALA A 198 -11.57 -44.21 25.94
CA ALA A 198 -10.22 -44.30 25.35
C ALA A 198 -9.42 -43.03 25.68
N PRO A 199 -8.92 -42.85 26.91
CA PRO A 199 -8.39 -41.57 27.37
C PRO A 199 -7.15 -41.10 26.59
N GLN A 200 -6.34 -42.00 26.09
CA GLN A 200 -5.12 -41.65 25.38
C GLN A 200 -5.40 -41.13 23.96
N GLU A 201 -6.32 -41.79 23.23
CA GLU A 201 -6.76 -41.39 21.90
C GLU A 201 -7.60 -40.10 21.96
N ALA A 202 -8.46 -39.97 23.00
CA ALA A 202 -9.23 -38.77 23.23
C ALA A 202 -8.34 -37.53 23.53
N SER A 203 -7.29 -37.69 24.32
CA SER A 203 -6.30 -36.63 24.61
C SER A 203 -5.57 -36.17 23.35
N GLN A 204 -5.17 -37.10 22.49
CA GLN A 204 -4.53 -36.80 21.21
C GLN A 204 -5.51 -36.06 20.28
N MET A 205 -6.74 -36.53 20.19
CA MET A 205 -7.80 -35.89 19.39
C MET A 205 -8.11 -34.47 19.90
N GLN A 206 -8.19 -34.27 21.23
CA GLN A 206 -8.39 -32.96 21.83
C GLN A 206 -7.25 -31.99 21.46
N SER A 207 -5.99 -32.43 21.52
CA SER A 207 -4.85 -31.59 21.17
C SER A 207 -4.87 -31.18 19.69
N GLN A 208 -5.23 -32.11 18.80
CA GLN A 208 -5.37 -31.83 17.36
C GLN A 208 -6.51 -30.86 17.07
N VAL A 209 -7.68 -31.05 17.70
CA VAL A 209 -8.83 -30.12 17.54
C VAL A 209 -8.49 -28.73 18.09
N ALA A 210 -7.82 -28.64 19.23
CA ALA A 210 -7.37 -27.37 19.79
C ALA A 210 -6.36 -26.66 18.89
N ALA A 211 -5.40 -27.41 18.31
CA ALA A 211 -4.44 -26.87 17.34
C ALA A 211 -5.14 -26.35 16.07
N LEU A 212 -6.11 -27.08 15.54
CA LEU A 212 -6.85 -26.69 14.35
C LEU A 212 -7.77 -25.47 14.60
N LYS A 213 -8.37 -25.40 15.80
CA LYS A 213 -9.15 -24.23 16.23
C LYS A 213 -8.25 -22.99 16.31
N LYS A 214 -7.12 -23.10 17.00
CA LYS A 214 -6.15 -22.02 17.08
C LYS A 214 -5.68 -21.56 15.70
N PHE A 215 -5.37 -22.48 14.81
CA PHE A 215 -5.00 -22.17 13.43
C PHE A 215 -6.10 -21.40 12.66
N SER A 216 -7.36 -21.80 12.83
CA SER A 216 -8.51 -21.07 12.25
C SER A 216 -8.60 -19.65 12.78
N ASP A 217 -8.45 -19.46 14.10
CA ASP A 217 -8.49 -18.15 14.76
C ASP A 217 -7.32 -17.26 14.29
N ASP A 218 -6.11 -17.81 14.21
CA ASP A 218 -4.91 -17.11 13.75
C ASP A 218 -5.01 -16.70 12.27
N ILE A 219 -5.60 -17.52 11.40
CA ILE A 219 -5.90 -17.16 10.00
C ILE A 219 -6.91 -15.99 9.93
N GLN A 220 -7.98 -16.04 10.72
CA GLN A 220 -8.98 -15.00 10.75
C GLN A 220 -8.39 -13.68 11.24
N GLU A 221 -7.55 -13.74 12.26
CA GLU A 221 -6.84 -12.58 12.77
C GLU A 221 -5.85 -12.01 11.75
N LEU A 222 -5.03 -12.85 11.12
CA LEU A 222 -4.10 -12.43 10.07
C LEU A 222 -4.84 -11.64 8.98
N SER A 223 -5.95 -12.18 8.53
CA SER A 223 -6.78 -11.55 7.50
C SER A 223 -7.39 -10.22 7.97
N SER A 224 -7.84 -10.13 9.21
CA SER A 224 -8.36 -8.89 9.81
C SER A 224 -7.27 -7.82 9.93
N LEU A 225 -6.07 -8.20 10.36
CA LEU A 225 -4.92 -7.31 10.48
C LEU A 225 -4.47 -6.78 9.11
N GLU A 226 -4.39 -7.62 8.08
CA GLU A 226 -4.05 -7.23 6.71
C GLU A 226 -4.99 -6.13 6.17
N ASN A 227 -6.29 -6.19 6.51
CA ASN A 227 -7.28 -5.20 6.03
C ASN A 227 -7.32 -3.91 6.85
N SER A 228 -6.93 -3.97 8.11
CA SER A 228 -6.98 -2.83 9.03
C SER A 228 -5.63 -2.16 9.27
N LEU A 229 -4.64 -2.34 8.39
CA LEU A 229 -3.28 -1.77 8.54
C LEU A 229 -3.25 -0.24 8.60
N THR A 230 -4.24 0.43 8.02
CA THR A 230 -4.36 1.91 8.08
C THR A 230 -4.93 2.41 9.40
N GLU A 231 -5.50 1.54 10.22
CA GLU A 231 -6.07 1.88 11.52
C GLU A 231 -5.02 1.64 12.60
N LEU A 232 -4.43 2.70 13.12
CA LEU A 232 -3.44 2.61 14.19
C LEU A 232 -4.10 2.33 15.53
N TYR A 233 -3.38 1.63 16.40
CA TYR A 233 -3.82 1.35 17.75
C TYR A 233 -3.76 2.60 18.65
N GLU A 234 -4.67 2.69 19.62
CA GLU A 234 -4.62 3.71 20.66
C GLU A 234 -3.36 3.57 21.52
N LEU A 235 -2.72 4.70 21.84
CA LEU A 235 -1.48 4.74 22.60
C LEU A 235 -1.76 5.08 24.07
N GLY A 236 -1.15 4.31 24.96
CA GLY A 236 -1.12 4.56 26.40
C GLY A 236 0.32 4.74 26.90
N GLU A 237 0.48 5.26 28.12
CA GLU A 237 1.81 5.38 28.75
C GLU A 237 2.17 4.10 29.50
N ILE A 238 3.41 3.64 29.32
CA ILE A 238 3.96 2.49 30.05
C ILE A 238 5.35 2.84 30.63
N ASN A 239 5.68 2.28 31.79
CA ASN A 239 7.05 2.26 32.28
C ASN A 239 7.76 1.05 31.66
N VAL A 240 8.76 1.30 30.81
CA VAL A 240 9.42 0.27 30.00
C VAL A 240 10.11 -0.79 30.87
N GLY A 241 10.84 -0.37 31.91
CA GLY A 241 11.54 -1.30 32.80
C GLY A 241 10.58 -2.29 33.46
N THR A 242 9.59 -1.78 34.19
CA THR A 242 8.57 -2.62 34.85
C THR A 242 7.76 -3.46 33.85
N PHE A 243 7.48 -2.89 32.69
CA PHE A 243 6.76 -3.63 31.64
C PHE A 243 7.56 -4.82 31.12
N CYS A 244 8.84 -4.63 30.77
CA CYS A 244 9.72 -5.70 30.29
C CYS A 244 9.98 -6.78 31.35
N GLU A 245 10.13 -6.39 32.62
CA GLU A 245 10.24 -7.33 33.74
C GLU A 245 8.98 -8.20 33.86
N ASN A 246 7.79 -7.58 33.85
CA ASN A 246 6.50 -8.30 33.91
C ASN A 246 6.30 -9.27 32.73
N VAL A 247 6.70 -8.87 31.53
CA VAL A 247 6.59 -9.72 30.34
C VAL A 247 7.55 -10.92 30.44
N MET A 248 8.78 -10.69 30.90
CA MET A 248 9.75 -11.78 31.13
C MET A 248 9.26 -12.72 32.21
N ASP A 249 8.69 -12.22 33.32
CA ASP A 249 8.15 -13.05 34.40
C ASP A 249 7.04 -14.00 33.93
N LYS A 250 6.18 -13.55 33.02
CA LYS A 250 5.12 -14.41 32.42
C LYS A 250 5.65 -15.56 31.57
N VAL A 251 6.90 -15.49 31.14
CA VAL A 251 7.53 -16.54 30.31
C VAL A 251 8.44 -17.45 31.13
N LYS A 252 8.80 -17.06 32.36
CA LYS A 252 9.75 -17.79 33.21
C LYS A 252 9.41 -19.27 33.39
N GLU A 253 8.14 -19.63 33.53
CA GLU A 253 7.67 -21.00 33.67
C GLU A 253 7.95 -21.89 32.44
N HIS A 254 8.12 -21.26 31.28
CA HIS A 254 8.42 -21.93 30.01
C HIS A 254 9.92 -21.99 29.72
N ILE A 255 10.75 -21.28 30.50
CA ILE A 255 12.20 -21.22 30.31
C ILE A 255 12.83 -22.45 31.01
N LYS A 256 13.67 -23.18 30.26
CA LYS A 256 14.34 -24.36 30.76
C LYS A 256 15.36 -24.01 31.88
N ILE A 257 15.65 -24.96 32.75
CA ILE A 257 16.48 -24.74 33.95
C ILE A 257 17.89 -24.24 33.62
N ASP A 258 18.45 -24.67 32.48
CA ASP A 258 19.80 -24.30 32.04
C ASP A 258 19.83 -23.01 31.19
N VAL A 259 18.73 -22.26 31.15
CA VAL A 259 18.61 -21.01 30.42
C VAL A 259 18.44 -19.85 31.38
N THR A 260 19.32 -18.86 31.28
CA THR A 260 19.30 -17.67 32.14
C THR A 260 18.51 -16.55 31.44
N PRO A 261 17.34 -16.11 31.98
CA PRO A 261 16.63 -14.95 31.50
C PRO A 261 17.30 -13.64 32.01
N SER A 262 17.29 -12.59 31.16
CA SER A 262 17.78 -11.27 31.53
C SER A 262 16.95 -10.16 30.89
N VAL A 263 16.73 -9.08 31.64
CA VAL A 263 16.05 -7.88 31.15
C VAL A 263 16.99 -6.69 31.30
N ASN A 264 17.15 -5.92 30.23
CA ASN A 264 17.93 -4.69 30.21
C ASN A 264 17.06 -3.56 29.67
N ALA A 265 16.28 -2.92 30.52
CA ALA A 265 15.35 -1.87 30.16
C ALA A 265 15.36 -0.76 31.23
N PRO A 266 15.48 0.52 30.83
CA PRO A 266 15.50 1.64 31.78
C PRO A 266 14.09 1.92 32.33
N LYS A 267 14.02 2.53 33.50
CA LYS A 267 12.76 3.04 34.06
C LYS A 267 12.36 4.34 33.33
N LEU A 268 11.86 4.21 32.12
CA LEU A 268 11.47 5.30 31.23
C LEU A 268 9.98 5.16 30.87
N GLN A 269 9.28 6.29 30.85
CA GLN A 269 7.90 6.34 30.33
C GLN A 269 7.94 6.46 28.80
N VAL A 270 7.16 5.63 28.12
CA VAL A 270 6.98 5.70 26.67
C VAL A 270 5.49 5.55 26.33
N LYS A 271 5.07 6.15 25.21
CA LYS A 271 3.72 6.01 24.67
C LYS A 271 3.70 4.87 23.67
N THR A 272 2.85 3.87 23.91
CA THR A 272 2.65 2.73 22.99
C THR A 272 1.35 2.01 23.36
N ASN A 273 0.91 1.10 22.50
CA ASN A 273 -0.19 0.19 22.87
C ASN A 273 0.37 -0.96 23.71
N LYS A 274 0.03 -0.95 25.01
CA LYS A 274 0.56 -1.92 25.99
C LYS A 274 0.20 -3.35 25.63
N GLU A 275 -1.04 -3.60 25.24
CA GLU A 275 -1.57 -4.94 24.99
C GLU A 275 -0.89 -5.59 23.77
N GLN A 276 -0.81 -4.85 22.67
CA GLN A 276 -0.22 -5.33 21.44
C GLN A 276 1.31 -5.51 21.57
N LEU A 277 1.98 -4.59 22.27
CA LEU A 277 3.39 -4.72 22.58
C LEU A 277 3.67 -5.98 23.43
N GLU A 278 2.87 -6.18 24.47
CA GLU A 278 2.98 -7.37 25.33
C GLU A 278 2.80 -8.64 24.51
N ARG A 279 1.83 -8.67 23.63
CA ARG A 279 1.53 -9.82 22.78
C ARG A 279 2.70 -10.18 21.87
N ILE A 280 3.30 -9.19 21.19
CA ILE A 280 4.49 -9.43 20.35
C ILE A 280 5.63 -9.98 21.20
N LEU A 281 5.95 -9.32 22.31
CA LEU A 281 7.10 -9.72 23.15
C LEU A 281 6.90 -11.10 23.78
N LEU A 282 5.70 -11.43 24.26
CA LEU A 282 5.38 -12.75 24.77
C LEU A 282 5.57 -13.83 23.70
N TYR A 283 5.13 -13.56 22.46
CA TYR A 283 5.32 -14.51 21.37
C TYR A 283 6.81 -14.74 21.08
N LEU A 284 7.60 -13.68 20.96
CA LEU A 284 9.03 -13.77 20.68
C LEU A 284 9.80 -14.47 21.82
N LEU A 285 9.46 -14.16 23.07
CA LEU A 285 10.10 -14.77 24.23
C LEU A 285 9.73 -16.25 24.40
N ARG A 286 8.48 -16.63 24.09
CA ARG A 286 8.07 -18.03 24.07
C ARG A 286 8.81 -18.82 22.99
N ASN A 287 8.98 -18.26 21.81
CA ASN A 287 9.80 -18.86 20.77
C ASN A 287 11.26 -19.02 21.24
N ALA A 288 11.83 -17.97 21.84
CA ALA A 288 13.17 -18.04 22.44
C ALA A 288 13.28 -19.17 23.49
N ALA A 289 12.30 -19.29 24.39
CA ALA A 289 12.25 -20.33 25.40
C ALA A 289 12.13 -21.75 24.81
N PHE A 290 11.34 -21.89 23.71
CA PHE A 290 11.15 -23.18 23.06
C PHE A 290 12.42 -23.65 22.33
N TYR A 291 13.10 -22.74 21.62
CA TYR A 291 14.27 -23.10 20.79
C TYR A 291 15.62 -23.00 21.51
N THR A 292 15.65 -22.62 22.78
CA THR A 292 16.87 -22.55 23.57
C THR A 292 16.90 -23.66 24.61
N GLU A 293 17.85 -24.61 24.48
CA GLU A 293 18.03 -25.68 25.43
C GLU A 293 18.87 -25.26 26.64
N GLN A 294 19.93 -24.48 26.38
CA GLN A 294 20.84 -23.97 27.39
C GLN A 294 21.42 -22.61 26.94
N GLY A 295 21.79 -21.76 27.89
CA GLY A 295 22.42 -20.49 27.64
C GLY A 295 21.58 -19.32 28.14
N ARG A 296 21.17 -18.36 27.28
CA ARG A 296 20.56 -17.11 27.71
C ARG A 296 19.45 -16.63 26.80
N ILE A 297 18.42 -16.02 27.40
CA ILE A 297 17.40 -15.26 26.72
C ILE A 297 17.42 -13.84 27.30
N SER A 298 17.51 -12.82 26.45
CA SER A 298 17.51 -11.41 26.88
C SER A 298 16.42 -10.60 26.19
N LEU A 299 15.80 -9.71 26.96
CA LEU A 299 14.92 -8.67 26.49
C LEU A 299 15.57 -7.32 26.78
N GLU A 300 15.91 -6.58 25.72
CA GLU A 300 16.58 -5.28 25.83
C GLU A 300 15.68 -4.21 25.23
N PHE A 301 15.74 -3.02 25.85
CA PHE A 301 15.17 -1.80 25.28
C PHE A 301 16.28 -0.83 24.90
N LYS A 302 16.19 -0.25 23.70
CA LYS A 302 17.09 0.79 23.22
C LYS A 302 16.29 1.96 22.64
N LYS A 303 16.63 3.17 23.06
CA LYS A 303 16.11 4.38 22.43
C LYS A 303 17.07 4.81 21.32
N ARG A 304 16.58 4.85 20.07
CA ARG A 304 17.32 5.36 18.91
C ARG A 304 16.79 6.73 18.51
N GLY A 305 17.51 7.79 18.91
CA GLY A 305 17.09 9.16 18.62
C GLY A 305 15.85 9.61 19.42
N ALA A 306 15.14 10.61 18.91
CA ALA A 306 14.00 11.22 19.62
C ALA A 306 12.69 10.41 19.51
N HIS A 307 12.48 9.73 18.39
CA HIS A 307 11.20 9.16 18.00
C HIS A 307 11.23 7.66 17.69
N THR A 308 12.31 6.95 18.02
CA THR A 308 12.43 5.53 17.71
C THR A 308 12.79 4.72 18.94
N HIS A 309 11.96 3.73 19.26
CA HIS A 309 12.14 2.80 20.37
C HIS A 309 12.36 1.40 19.83
N GLN A 310 13.35 0.68 20.32
CA GLN A 310 13.63 -0.69 19.93
C GLN A 310 13.50 -1.62 21.13
N PHE A 311 12.72 -2.70 20.97
CA PHE A 311 12.68 -3.85 21.85
C PHE A 311 13.40 -5.00 21.17
N ILE A 312 14.41 -5.57 21.80
CA ILE A 312 15.27 -6.58 21.21
C ILE A 312 15.17 -7.84 22.05
N VAL A 313 14.67 -8.90 21.43
CA VAL A 313 14.65 -10.24 22.01
C VAL A 313 15.80 -11.04 21.41
N THR A 314 16.71 -11.52 22.26
CA THR A 314 17.88 -12.30 21.82
C THR A 314 17.91 -13.60 22.59
N ASP A 315 18.13 -14.71 21.90
CA ASP A 315 18.40 -16.02 22.45
C ASP A 315 19.75 -16.59 21.98
N THR A 316 20.20 -17.62 22.65
CA THR A 316 21.38 -18.42 22.26
C THR A 316 20.99 -19.83 21.83
N GLY A 317 19.79 -19.98 21.27
CA GLY A 317 19.25 -21.26 20.81
C GLY A 317 19.82 -21.71 19.47
N ILE A 318 19.10 -22.61 18.81
CA ILE A 318 19.53 -23.19 17.53
C ILE A 318 19.68 -22.19 16.38
N GLY A 319 19.11 -20.97 16.50
CA GLY A 319 19.06 -19.99 15.42
C GLY A 319 18.09 -20.37 14.30
N ILE A 320 18.08 -19.55 13.24
CA ILE A 320 17.25 -19.74 12.05
C ILE A 320 18.17 -19.98 10.84
N PRO A 321 18.01 -21.09 10.10
CA PRO A 321 18.79 -21.37 8.88
C PRO A 321 18.69 -20.25 7.85
N ALA A 322 19.79 -19.93 7.16
CA ALA A 322 19.86 -18.79 6.22
C ALA A 322 18.77 -18.84 5.12
N GLU A 323 18.46 -20.04 4.63
CA GLU A 323 17.43 -20.30 3.60
C GLU A 323 16.01 -19.95 4.07
N GLN A 324 15.76 -19.96 5.38
CA GLN A 324 14.46 -19.67 5.98
C GLN A 324 14.30 -18.19 6.38
N GLN A 325 15.40 -17.49 6.65
CA GLN A 325 15.41 -16.12 7.21
C GLN A 325 14.60 -15.11 6.41
N GLU A 326 14.58 -15.21 5.08
CA GLU A 326 13.79 -14.32 4.22
C GLU A 326 12.28 -14.59 4.27
N ASN A 327 11.90 -15.78 4.71
CA ASN A 327 10.51 -16.25 4.62
C ASN A 327 9.78 -16.34 5.96
N ILE A 328 10.48 -16.20 7.10
CA ILE A 328 9.88 -16.39 8.43
C ILE A 328 8.70 -15.46 8.76
N PHE A 329 8.60 -14.31 8.09
CA PHE A 329 7.49 -13.38 8.23
C PHE A 329 6.38 -13.59 7.18
N LYS A 330 6.56 -14.54 6.25
CA LYS A 330 5.53 -14.90 5.27
C LYS A 330 4.63 -15.97 5.87
N PRO A 331 3.29 -15.82 5.77
CA PRO A 331 2.37 -16.85 6.27
C PRO A 331 2.56 -18.17 5.54
N PHE A 332 2.36 -19.27 6.24
CA PHE A 332 2.35 -20.64 5.70
C PHE A 332 3.67 -21.17 5.14
N THR A 333 4.80 -20.58 5.49
CA THR A 333 6.11 -20.98 4.94
C THR A 333 6.65 -22.29 5.53
N GLU A 334 6.25 -22.69 6.75
CA GLU A 334 6.70 -23.91 7.40
C GLU A 334 5.64 -24.51 8.33
N VAL A 335 4.61 -25.10 7.75
CA VAL A 335 3.63 -25.89 8.54
C VAL A 335 3.92 -27.36 8.31
N LYS A 336 4.68 -27.99 9.23
CA LYS A 336 4.89 -29.44 9.23
C LYS A 336 3.86 -30.17 10.09
N ASP A 337 3.50 -29.57 11.22
CA ASP A 337 2.54 -30.12 12.18
C ASP A 337 1.89 -28.95 12.94
N LEU A 338 0.57 -28.83 12.86
CA LEU A 338 -0.20 -27.77 13.55
C LEU A 338 -0.09 -27.85 15.07
N THR A 339 0.25 -29.01 15.64
CA THR A 339 0.43 -29.17 17.10
C THR A 339 1.73 -28.56 17.60
N THR A 340 2.72 -28.42 16.72
CA THR A 340 4.04 -27.83 17.04
C THR A 340 4.12 -26.35 16.66
N GLY A 341 3.34 -25.92 15.68
CA GLY A 341 3.25 -24.51 15.25
C GLY A 341 2.54 -24.36 13.93
N ASP A 342 1.79 -23.28 13.80
CA ASP A 342 0.96 -22.97 12.62
C ASP A 342 1.65 -22.10 11.56
N GLY A 343 2.85 -21.59 11.85
CA GLY A 343 3.60 -20.71 10.95
C GLY A 343 2.97 -19.31 10.76
N LEU A 344 2.03 -18.93 11.61
CA LEU A 344 1.30 -17.66 11.51
C LEU A 344 1.72 -16.61 12.56
N GLY A 345 2.32 -17.02 13.65
CA GLY A 345 2.59 -16.11 14.76
C GLY A 345 3.58 -14.98 14.43
N LEU A 346 4.69 -15.24 13.73
CA LEU A 346 5.62 -14.18 13.28
C LEU A 346 4.99 -13.25 12.24
N PRO A 347 4.26 -13.73 11.20
CA PRO A 347 3.45 -12.89 10.33
C PRO A 347 2.47 -11.98 11.08
N ILE A 348 1.69 -12.51 12.04
CA ILE A 348 0.77 -11.75 12.88
C ILE A 348 1.52 -10.68 13.69
N CYS A 349 2.62 -11.05 14.36
CA CYS A 349 3.45 -10.09 15.09
C CYS A 349 3.98 -8.97 14.19
N SER A 350 4.37 -9.27 12.96
CA SER A 350 4.83 -8.30 11.99
C SER A 350 3.72 -7.31 11.58
N LEU A 351 2.50 -7.80 11.37
CA LEU A 351 1.36 -6.94 11.06
C LEU A 351 0.93 -6.06 12.25
N ILE A 352 0.95 -6.63 13.47
CA ILE A 352 0.70 -5.85 14.69
C ILE A 352 1.74 -4.76 14.84
N ALA A 353 3.04 -5.07 14.62
CA ALA A 353 4.12 -4.07 14.65
C ALA A 353 3.89 -2.95 13.63
N ALA A 354 3.48 -3.27 12.40
CA ALA A 354 3.14 -2.29 11.38
C ALA A 354 1.96 -1.40 11.80
N LYS A 355 0.89 -1.96 12.41
CA LYS A 355 -0.23 -1.19 12.98
C LYS A 355 0.17 -0.33 14.18
N MET A 356 1.27 -0.67 14.86
CA MET A 356 1.87 0.14 15.92
C MET A 356 2.82 1.21 15.38
N ASN A 357 2.79 1.52 14.09
CA ASN A 357 3.72 2.42 13.41
C ASN A 357 5.18 1.99 13.56
N GLY A 358 5.44 0.70 13.41
CA GLY A 358 6.76 0.09 13.60
C GLY A 358 7.05 -1.04 12.63
N SER A 359 8.08 -1.80 12.94
CA SER A 359 8.48 -2.99 12.17
C SER A 359 9.11 -4.04 13.08
N LEU A 360 8.93 -5.31 12.71
CA LEU A 360 9.58 -6.45 13.33
C LEU A 360 10.56 -7.06 12.33
N THR A 361 11.83 -7.18 12.71
CA THR A 361 12.91 -7.69 11.86
C THR A 361 13.77 -8.73 12.55
N LEU A 362 14.41 -9.58 11.77
CA LEU A 362 15.43 -10.51 12.22
C LEU A 362 16.81 -9.89 12.01
N ASP A 363 17.67 -9.92 13.02
CA ASP A 363 19.08 -9.53 12.89
C ASP A 363 19.88 -10.69 12.29
N ILE A 364 20.04 -10.69 10.98
CA ILE A 364 20.79 -11.70 10.23
C ILE A 364 22.29 -11.72 10.56
N GLY A 365 22.81 -10.63 11.14
CA GLY A 365 24.22 -10.55 11.57
C GLY A 365 24.49 -11.25 12.90
N TYR A 366 23.44 -11.63 13.65
CA TYR A 366 23.58 -12.35 14.91
C TYR A 366 23.57 -13.86 14.65
N THR A 367 24.70 -14.52 14.89
CA THR A 367 24.92 -15.94 14.55
C THR A 367 25.00 -16.91 15.75
N LYS A 368 24.80 -16.39 17.00
CA LYS A 368 24.88 -17.21 18.22
C LYS A 368 23.53 -17.75 18.70
N GLY A 369 22.50 -17.66 17.88
CA GLY A 369 21.11 -17.94 18.16
C GLY A 369 20.22 -17.06 17.30
N THR A 370 19.09 -16.61 17.88
CA THR A 370 18.16 -15.70 17.17
C THR A 370 18.12 -14.32 17.84
N ARG A 371 17.99 -13.27 17.04
CA ARG A 371 17.74 -11.92 17.54
C ARG A 371 16.66 -11.25 16.71
N PHE A 372 15.53 -10.96 17.37
CA PHE A 372 14.46 -10.18 16.80
C PHE A 372 14.52 -8.74 17.30
N ILE A 373 14.27 -7.78 16.41
CA ILE A 373 14.24 -6.36 16.70
C ILE A 373 12.85 -5.83 16.34
N LEU A 374 12.10 -5.42 17.35
CA LEU A 374 10.86 -4.67 17.21
C LEU A 374 11.19 -3.19 17.31
N GLU A 375 11.01 -2.46 16.24
CA GLU A 375 11.20 -1.00 16.18
C GLU A 375 9.83 -0.32 16.12
N LEU A 376 9.62 0.68 16.99
CA LEU A 376 8.39 1.49 17.06
C LEU A 376 8.74 2.96 16.87
N HIS A 377 7.98 3.64 16.00
CA HIS A 377 8.11 5.08 15.77
C HIS A 377 7.02 5.84 16.53
N VAL A 378 7.47 6.78 17.41
CA VAL A 378 6.62 7.50 18.38
C VAL A 378 6.56 8.99 18.06
#